data_005df4c2e2e95f8f3f96b80700e49ce1
#
_entry.id   005df4c2e2e95f8f3f96b80700e49ce1
#
_cell.length_a   1.000
_cell.length_b   1.000
_cell.length_c   1.000
_cell.angle_alpha   90.00
_cell.angle_beta   90.00
_cell.angle_gamma   90.00
#
_symmetry.space_group_name_H-M   'P 1'
#
loop_
_entity.id
_entity.type
_entity.pdbx_description
1 polymer ?
#
loop_
_entity_poly.entity_id
_entity_poly.type
_entity_poly.pdbx_seq_one_letter_code
_entity_poly.pdbx_strand_id
1 'polypeptide(L)'
;MRRVVITGLGITSCLGLDAKAVTESLRLGRSGITANPTYAELGMRSQISGSIDLDLSEYIDRKLLRFMGSAAAYAYLSLQQAIKDSGLESSEVTHPRTGLVMGSGGASSQSQVEAADI
;
A
#
# COMPACT_ATOMS: atom_id res chain seq x y z
N MET A 1 -18.15 28.83 5.80
CA MET A 1 -17.22 27.72 6.05
C MET A 1 -17.17 26.89 4.79
N ARG A 2 -15.97 26.54 4.26
CA ARG A 2 -15.85 25.65 3.09
C ARG A 2 -16.05 24.21 3.57
N ARG A 3 -16.92 23.47 2.89
CA ARG A 3 -17.13 22.05 3.17
C ARG A 3 -16.05 21.23 2.45
N VAL A 4 -15.50 20.23 3.13
CA VAL A 4 -14.56 19.27 2.58
C VAL A 4 -15.24 17.90 2.58
N VAL A 5 -15.07 17.15 1.49
CA VAL A 5 -15.66 15.82 1.33
C VAL A 5 -14.58 14.83 0.88
N ILE A 6 -14.76 13.56 1.22
CA ILE A 6 -13.97 12.45 0.69
C ILE A 6 -14.70 11.96 -0.55
N THR A 7 -14.00 11.91 -1.69
CA THR A 7 -14.59 11.56 -2.99
C THR A 7 -14.16 10.17 -3.47
N GLY A 8 -13.08 9.63 -2.94
CA GLY A 8 -12.61 8.29 -3.31
C GLY A 8 -11.75 7.68 -2.22
N LEU A 9 -11.75 6.37 -2.15
CA LEU A 9 -10.99 5.57 -1.20
C LEU A 9 -10.25 4.45 -1.92
N GLY A 10 -8.99 4.27 -1.53
CA GLY A 10 -8.18 3.12 -1.95
C GLY A 10 -7.43 2.54 -0.77
N ILE A 11 -7.31 1.23 -0.73
CA ILE A 11 -6.67 0.52 0.35
C ILE A 11 -5.97 -0.74 -0.15
N THR A 12 -4.77 -0.98 0.36
CA THR A 12 -4.00 -2.21 0.17
C THR A 12 -3.47 -2.64 1.53
N SER A 13 -3.91 -3.77 2.03
CA SER A 13 -3.59 -4.24 3.38
C SER A 13 -3.58 -5.76 3.48
N CYS A 14 -3.12 -6.29 4.60
CA CYS A 14 -3.21 -7.72 4.90
C CYS A 14 -4.65 -8.26 5.07
N LEU A 15 -5.65 -7.38 5.16
CA LEU A 15 -7.07 -7.76 5.17
C LEU A 15 -7.67 -7.88 3.78
N GLY A 16 -7.04 -7.29 2.78
CA GLY A 16 -7.48 -7.30 1.39
C GLY A 16 -6.79 -6.24 0.56
N LEU A 17 -6.89 -6.39 -0.76
CA LEU A 17 -6.20 -5.54 -1.73
C LEU A 17 -7.07 -4.40 -2.27
N ASP A 18 -8.32 -4.32 -1.83
CA ASP A 18 -9.27 -3.27 -2.19
C ASP A 18 -10.29 -3.03 -1.08
N ALA A 19 -11.08 -1.97 -1.19
CA ALA A 19 -12.07 -1.58 -0.19
C ALA A 19 -13.14 -2.66 0.04
N LYS A 20 -13.52 -3.42 -0.99
CA LYS A 20 -14.53 -4.49 -0.91
C LYS A 20 -14.00 -5.66 -0.09
N ALA A 21 -12.81 -6.16 -0.41
CA ALA A 21 -12.18 -7.27 0.28
C ALA A 21 -11.89 -6.93 1.75
N VAL A 22 -11.41 -5.72 2.04
CA VAL A 22 -11.17 -5.25 3.40
C VAL A 22 -12.49 -5.15 4.19
N THR A 23 -13.54 -4.59 3.60
CA THR A 23 -14.86 -4.49 4.23
C THR A 23 -15.41 -5.87 4.58
N GLU A 24 -15.28 -6.83 3.67
CA GLU A 24 -15.72 -8.21 3.89
C GLU A 24 -14.93 -8.87 5.03
N SER A 25 -13.62 -8.70 5.05
CA SER A 25 -12.76 -9.22 6.12
C SER A 25 -13.14 -8.64 7.49
N LEU A 26 -13.41 -7.32 7.55
CA LEU A 26 -13.87 -6.66 8.76
C LEU A 26 -15.24 -7.16 9.23
N ARG A 27 -16.20 -7.32 8.32
CA ARG A 27 -17.54 -7.86 8.64
C ARG A 27 -17.49 -9.27 9.20
N LEU A 28 -16.59 -10.09 8.68
CA LEU A 28 -16.42 -11.49 9.11
C LEU A 28 -15.45 -11.65 10.28
N GLY A 29 -14.87 -10.58 10.78
CA GLY A 29 -13.87 -10.63 11.85
C GLY A 29 -12.61 -11.41 11.46
N ARG A 30 -12.26 -11.46 10.17
CA ARG A 30 -11.06 -12.14 9.68
C ARG A 30 -9.81 -11.36 10.08
N SER A 31 -8.82 -12.08 10.61
CA SER A 31 -7.49 -11.53 10.85
C SER A 31 -6.63 -11.65 9.59
N GLY A 32 -5.89 -10.59 9.26
CA GLY A 32 -4.83 -10.62 8.25
C GLY A 32 -3.46 -10.96 8.84
N ILE A 33 -3.39 -11.30 10.14
CA ILE A 33 -2.14 -11.67 10.80
C ILE A 33 -1.92 -13.16 10.62
N THR A 34 -0.76 -13.52 10.09
CA THR A 34 -0.35 -14.90 9.80
C THR A 34 1.03 -15.20 10.37
N ALA A 35 1.38 -16.49 10.47
CA ALA A 35 2.73 -16.91 10.81
C ALA A 35 3.73 -16.42 9.73
N ASN A 36 4.87 -15.94 10.17
CA ASN A 36 5.95 -15.48 9.31
C ASN A 36 7.15 -16.43 9.45
N PRO A 37 7.41 -17.29 8.45
CA PRO A 37 8.51 -18.25 8.52
C PRO A 37 9.88 -17.60 8.71
N THR A 38 10.14 -16.49 8.05
CA THR A 38 11.41 -15.75 8.17
C THR A 38 11.64 -15.28 9.61
N TYR A 39 10.61 -14.82 10.30
CA TYR A 39 10.73 -14.41 11.69
C TYR A 39 11.02 -15.59 12.61
N ALA A 40 10.46 -16.77 12.28
CA ALA A 40 10.74 -18.01 13.01
C ALA A 40 12.21 -18.46 12.81
N GLU A 41 12.70 -18.44 11.56
CA GLU A 41 14.09 -18.79 11.21
C GLU A 41 15.10 -17.86 11.88
N LEU A 42 14.78 -16.57 12.00
CA LEU A 42 15.62 -15.58 12.68
C LEU A 42 15.50 -15.63 14.22
N GLY A 43 14.69 -16.54 14.77
CA GLY A 43 14.49 -16.67 16.21
C GLY A 43 13.84 -15.43 16.86
N MET A 44 13.04 -14.69 16.12
CA MET A 44 12.35 -13.50 16.66
C MET A 44 11.31 -13.89 17.69
N ARG A 45 11.11 -13.05 18.70
CA ARG A 45 10.10 -13.29 19.77
C ARG A 45 8.67 -13.31 19.22
N SER A 46 8.36 -12.43 18.27
CA SER A 46 7.10 -12.46 17.53
C SER A 46 7.34 -13.08 16.17
N GLN A 47 6.60 -14.13 15.87
CA GLN A 47 6.72 -14.89 14.62
C GLN A 47 5.50 -14.74 13.72
N ILE A 48 4.77 -13.64 13.90
CA ILE A 48 3.56 -13.30 13.13
C ILE A 48 3.69 -11.91 12.52
N SER A 49 3.06 -11.70 11.37
CA SER A 49 3.00 -10.40 10.70
C SER A 49 1.72 -10.25 9.88
N GLY A 50 1.35 -9.01 9.59
CA GLY A 50 0.32 -8.65 8.62
C GLY A 50 0.94 -8.48 7.24
N SER A 51 1.34 -9.56 6.61
CA SER A 51 1.98 -9.53 5.29
C SER A 51 0.94 -9.35 4.18
N ILE A 52 1.35 -8.64 3.12
CA ILE A 52 0.57 -8.51 1.89
C ILE A 52 1.23 -9.44 0.87
N ASP A 53 0.51 -10.50 0.50
CA ASP A 53 0.96 -11.45 -0.54
C ASP A 53 0.48 -10.94 -1.91
N LEU A 54 1.34 -10.16 -2.56
CA LEU A 54 1.03 -9.50 -3.82
C LEU A 54 2.29 -9.39 -4.68
N ASP A 55 2.23 -9.93 -5.90
CA ASP A 55 3.24 -9.63 -6.91
C ASP A 55 3.00 -8.23 -7.49
N LEU A 56 3.78 -7.27 -7.01
CA LEU A 56 3.69 -5.87 -7.43
C LEU A 56 3.95 -5.69 -8.93
N SER A 57 4.66 -6.60 -9.57
CA SER A 57 4.98 -6.52 -11.01
C SER A 57 3.77 -6.76 -11.92
N GLU A 58 2.70 -7.33 -11.39
CA GLU A 58 1.42 -7.48 -12.10
C GLU A 58 0.62 -6.17 -12.17
N TYR A 59 0.90 -5.25 -11.25
CA TYR A 59 0.12 -4.01 -11.06
C TYR A 59 0.88 -2.74 -11.39
N ILE A 60 2.21 -2.79 -11.35
CA ILE A 60 3.08 -1.62 -11.54
C ILE A 60 4.12 -1.95 -12.61
N ASP A 61 4.30 -1.03 -13.56
CA ASP A 61 5.35 -1.17 -14.57
C ASP A 61 6.73 -1.37 -13.90
N ARG A 62 7.49 -2.36 -14.38
CA ARG A 62 8.79 -2.72 -13.83
C ARG A 62 9.80 -1.56 -13.80
N LYS A 63 9.68 -0.62 -14.75
CA LYS A 63 10.55 0.57 -14.80
C LYS A 63 10.27 1.52 -13.64
N LEU A 64 9.01 1.61 -13.20
CA LEU A 64 8.63 2.39 -12.03
C LEU A 64 8.94 1.63 -10.74
N LEU A 65 8.60 0.34 -10.69
CA LEU A 65 8.74 -0.50 -9.50
C LEU A 65 10.18 -0.57 -9.00
N ARG A 66 11.17 -0.56 -9.90
CA ARG A 66 12.61 -0.58 -9.53
C ARG A 66 13.05 0.61 -8.66
N PHE A 67 12.29 1.68 -8.62
CA PHE A 67 12.56 2.87 -7.79
C PHE A 67 11.67 2.96 -6.55
N MET A 68 10.81 1.96 -6.32
CA MET A 68 9.84 1.96 -5.24
C MET A 68 10.21 0.90 -4.21
N GLY A 69 10.33 1.31 -2.94
CA GLY A 69 10.22 0.35 -1.85
C GLY A 69 8.76 -0.13 -1.69
N SER A 70 8.54 -1.24 -1.01
CA SER A 70 7.20 -1.86 -0.87
C SER A 70 6.14 -0.89 -0.34
N ALA A 71 6.48 -0.04 0.64
CA ALA A 71 5.54 0.96 1.16
C ALA A 71 5.10 1.97 0.09
N ALA A 72 6.04 2.43 -0.77
CA ALA A 72 5.72 3.34 -1.87
C ALA A 72 4.84 2.66 -2.92
N ALA A 73 5.11 1.39 -3.22
CA ALA A 73 4.32 0.61 -4.18
C ALA A 73 2.88 0.39 -3.67
N TYR A 74 2.69 0.01 -2.41
CA TYR A 74 1.34 -0.13 -1.82
C TYR A 74 0.59 1.21 -1.76
N ALA A 75 1.28 2.29 -1.44
CA ALA A 75 0.70 3.63 -1.46
C ALA A 75 0.28 4.04 -2.88
N TYR A 76 1.10 3.74 -3.89
CA TYR A 76 0.78 3.98 -5.29
C TYR A 76 -0.48 3.21 -5.73
N LEU A 77 -0.58 1.92 -5.41
CA LEU A 77 -1.77 1.10 -5.72
C LEU A 77 -3.03 1.66 -5.06
N SER A 78 -2.94 2.00 -3.77
CA SER A 78 -4.06 2.57 -3.03
C SER A 78 -4.48 3.93 -3.61
N LEU A 79 -3.52 4.77 -4.03
CA LEU A 79 -3.81 6.05 -4.69
C LEU A 79 -4.53 5.85 -6.03
N GLN A 80 -4.10 4.89 -6.85
CA GLN A 80 -4.76 4.57 -8.13
C GLN A 80 -6.21 4.12 -7.91
N GLN A 81 -6.45 3.30 -6.87
CA GLN A 81 -7.81 2.91 -6.49
C GLN A 81 -8.65 4.12 -6.09
N ALA A 82 -8.11 5.01 -5.24
CA ALA A 82 -8.81 6.21 -4.78
C ALA A 82 -9.15 7.17 -5.93
N ILE A 83 -8.24 7.37 -6.88
CA ILE A 83 -8.49 8.18 -8.08
C ILE A 83 -9.62 7.56 -8.91
N LYS A 84 -9.57 6.25 -9.15
CA LYS A 84 -10.60 5.54 -9.88
C LYS A 84 -11.96 5.61 -9.18
N ASP A 85 -11.99 5.43 -7.88
CA ASP A 85 -13.21 5.47 -7.06
C ASP A 85 -13.83 6.88 -7.03
N SER A 86 -13.00 7.92 -7.02
CA SER A 86 -13.44 9.33 -7.03
C SER A 86 -14.08 9.77 -8.35
N GLY A 87 -13.79 9.08 -9.47
CA GLY A 87 -14.21 9.47 -10.81
C GLY A 87 -13.50 10.71 -11.35
N LEU A 88 -12.37 11.13 -10.75
CA LEU A 88 -11.60 12.27 -11.23
C LEU A 88 -10.95 11.98 -12.60
N GLU A 89 -11.07 12.94 -13.50
CA GLU A 89 -10.40 12.90 -14.79
C GLU A 89 -8.90 13.22 -14.64
N SER A 90 -8.09 12.74 -15.59
CA SER A 90 -6.63 12.97 -15.57
C SER A 90 -6.24 14.44 -15.51
N SER A 91 -7.03 15.32 -16.13
CA SER A 91 -6.85 16.78 -16.11
C SER A 91 -7.06 17.37 -14.72
N GLU A 92 -7.93 16.77 -13.91
CA GLU A 92 -8.19 17.19 -12.53
C GLU A 92 -7.09 16.68 -11.60
N VAL A 93 -6.63 15.43 -11.81
CA VAL A 93 -5.51 14.84 -11.04
C VAL A 93 -4.22 15.63 -11.26
N THR A 94 -3.94 16.08 -12.50
CA THR A 94 -2.73 16.85 -12.84
C THR A 94 -2.90 18.37 -12.72
N HIS A 95 -4.04 18.84 -12.19
CA HIS A 95 -4.34 20.26 -12.07
C HIS A 95 -3.43 20.95 -11.05
N PRO A 96 -2.97 22.22 -11.28
CA PRO A 96 -2.10 22.95 -10.34
C PRO A 96 -2.66 23.16 -8.94
N ARG A 97 -3.97 22.98 -8.74
CA ARG A 97 -4.64 23.04 -7.43
C ARG A 97 -4.80 21.67 -6.76
N THR A 98 -4.36 20.60 -7.43
CA THR A 98 -4.34 19.25 -6.86
C THR A 98 -2.99 19.02 -6.21
N GLY A 99 -2.99 18.52 -5.00
CA GLY A 99 -1.79 18.20 -4.23
C GLY A 99 -1.80 16.75 -3.78
N LEU A 100 -0.61 16.16 -3.63
CA LEU A 100 -0.40 14.84 -3.06
C LEU A 100 0.28 14.99 -1.70
N VAL A 101 -0.33 14.39 -0.68
CA VAL A 101 0.28 14.27 0.65
C VAL A 101 0.38 12.78 0.98
N MET A 102 1.61 12.31 1.19
CA MET A 102 1.92 10.93 1.51
C MET A 102 2.76 10.87 2.78
N GLY A 103 2.61 9.78 3.53
CA GLY A 103 3.39 9.54 4.74
C GLY A 103 3.82 8.09 4.84
N SER A 104 4.95 7.85 5.51
CA SER A 104 5.44 6.52 5.85
C SER A 104 6.04 6.57 7.25
N GLY A 105 5.89 5.48 8.01
CA GLY A 105 6.48 5.34 9.34
C GLY A 105 8.00 5.21 9.35
N GLY A 106 8.63 5.00 8.19
CA GLY A 106 10.08 4.88 8.03
C GLY A 106 10.47 4.60 6.58
N ALA A 107 11.76 4.64 6.32
CA ALA A 107 12.33 4.23 5.04
C ALA A 107 12.29 2.69 4.89
N SER A 108 12.38 2.20 3.65
CA SER A 108 12.50 0.76 3.38
C SER A 108 13.84 0.23 3.89
N SER A 109 13.81 -0.56 4.96
CA SER A 109 15.01 -1.22 5.49
C SER A 109 15.66 -2.12 4.46
N GLN A 110 14.85 -2.84 3.68
CA GLN A 110 15.33 -3.70 2.61
C GLN A 110 16.13 -2.90 1.56
N SER A 111 15.56 -1.79 1.07
CA SER A 111 16.27 -0.93 0.09
C SER A 111 17.54 -0.30 0.66
N GLN A 112 17.58 -0.04 1.97
CA GLN A 112 18.78 0.47 2.65
C GLN A 112 19.88 -0.60 2.72
N VAL A 113 19.53 -1.84 3.06
CA VAL A 113 20.48 -2.96 3.08
C VAL A 113 20.99 -3.24 1.66
N GLU A 114 20.11 -3.36 0.68
CA GLU A 114 20.48 -3.56 -0.72
C GLU A 114 21.41 -2.47 -1.25
N ALA A 115 21.20 -1.21 -0.84
CA ALA A 115 22.08 -0.10 -1.22
C ALA A 115 23.44 -0.10 -0.48
N ALA A 116 23.50 -0.71 0.70
CA ALA A 116 24.73 -0.83 1.46
C ALA A 116 25.62 -2.00 0.99
N ASP A 117 25.04 -2.99 0.33
CA ASP A 117 25.73 -4.18 -0.15
C ASP A 117 26.35 -4.01 -1.58
N ILE A 118 26.28 -2.79 -2.14
CA ILE A 118 26.93 -2.38 -3.39
C ILE A 118 28.33 -1.83 -3.06
#